data_3d83379341585a3922641de28507268f
#
_entry.id   3d83379341585a3922641de28507268f
#
_cell.length_a   1.000
_cell.length_b   1.000
_cell.length_c   1.000
_cell.angle_alpha   90.00
_cell.angle_beta   90.00
_cell.angle_gamma   90.00
#
_symmetry.space_group_name_H-M   'P 1'
#
loop_
_entity.id
_entity.type
_entity.pdbx_description
1 polymer ?
#
loop_
_entity_poly.entity_id
_entity_poly.type
_entity_poly.pdbx_seq_one_letter_code
_entity_poly.pdbx_strand_id
1 'polypeptide(L)'
;MTIKEGDKLPEVTLHHMTENGPTPITTSELFGGKKSVLFAVPGAFTPGCSMHHLPGFIDNSDEILGNGVDQIVCLSVNDPFVMAAWGNDKGTGDKMLMVGDGNGEFTEALGLSMDGSGFGLG
;
A
#
# COMPACT_ATOMS: atom_id res chain seq x y z
N MET A 1 3.16 -15.18 12.70
CA MET A 1 2.89 -14.31 13.84
C MET A 1 2.40 -12.96 13.35
N THR A 2 1.25 -12.52 13.84
CA THR A 2 0.64 -11.27 13.38
C THR A 2 1.28 -10.07 14.06
N ILE A 3 1.56 -9.02 13.28
CA ILE A 3 2.10 -7.77 13.81
C ILE A 3 1.11 -7.12 14.77
N LYS A 4 1.62 -6.43 15.77
CA LYS A 4 0.82 -5.73 16.78
C LYS A 4 1.46 -4.40 17.15
N GLU A 5 0.74 -3.60 17.91
CA GLU A 5 1.21 -2.31 18.40
C GLU A 5 2.57 -2.43 19.11
N GLY A 6 3.46 -1.53 18.77
CA GLY A 6 4.81 -1.50 19.34
C GLY A 6 5.83 -2.33 18.56
N ASP A 7 5.39 -3.18 17.64
CA ASP A 7 6.30 -4.00 16.85
C ASP A 7 7.00 -3.16 15.77
N LYS A 8 8.25 -3.50 15.48
CA LYS A 8 8.96 -2.93 14.34
C LYS A 8 8.48 -3.58 13.06
N LEU A 9 8.45 -2.80 11.98
CA LEU A 9 8.16 -3.34 10.66
C LEU A 9 9.32 -4.23 10.19
N PRO A 10 9.03 -5.36 9.55
CA PRO A 10 10.08 -6.19 8.97
C PRO A 10 10.76 -5.46 7.81
N GLU A 11 12.06 -5.70 7.63
CA GLU A 11 12.80 -5.12 6.51
C GLU A 11 12.54 -5.95 5.25
N VAL A 12 11.82 -5.37 4.31
CA VAL A 12 11.41 -6.01 3.06
C VAL A 12 11.54 -5.00 1.94
N THR A 13 11.84 -5.47 0.74
CA THR A 13 11.84 -4.63 -0.46
C THR A 13 10.47 -4.68 -1.13
N LEU A 14 9.89 -3.50 -1.29
CA LEU A 14 8.64 -3.28 -2.01
C LEU A 14 8.95 -2.59 -3.34
N HIS A 15 7.97 -2.39 -4.18
CA HIS A 15 8.16 -1.73 -5.47
C HIS A 15 7.08 -0.69 -5.71
N HIS A 16 7.47 0.43 -6.31
CA HIS A 16 6.55 1.48 -6.72
C HIS A 16 6.99 2.09 -8.05
N MET A 17 6.07 2.72 -8.74
CA MET A 17 6.39 3.40 -9.99
C MET A 17 6.97 4.78 -9.73
N THR A 18 8.04 5.08 -10.44
CA THR A 18 8.67 6.41 -10.43
C THR A 18 8.85 6.85 -11.88
N GLU A 19 9.42 8.02 -12.09
CA GLU A 19 9.80 8.52 -13.42
C GLU A 19 10.74 7.56 -14.14
N ASN A 20 11.49 6.76 -13.38
CA ASN A 20 12.44 5.79 -13.93
C ASN A 20 11.84 4.39 -14.11
N GLY A 21 10.53 4.24 -13.99
CA GLY A 21 9.84 2.97 -14.06
C GLY A 21 9.67 2.29 -12.70
N PRO A 22 9.46 0.97 -12.65
CA PRO A 22 9.32 0.26 -11.39
C PRO A 22 10.62 0.34 -10.60
N THR A 23 10.52 0.79 -9.35
CA THR A 23 11.67 1.09 -8.51
C THR A 23 11.54 0.37 -7.18
N PRO A 24 12.58 -0.36 -6.72
CA PRO A 24 12.58 -0.98 -5.41
C PRO A 24 12.70 0.08 -4.31
N ILE A 25 12.01 -0.14 -3.21
CA ILE A 25 12.10 0.69 -2.02
C ILE A 25 11.99 -0.22 -0.79
N THR A 26 12.94 -0.10 0.12
CA THR A 26 12.89 -0.89 1.35
C THR A 26 11.91 -0.27 2.33
N THR A 27 11.44 -1.05 3.29
CA THR A 27 10.55 -0.53 4.34
C THR A 27 11.23 0.56 5.15
N SER A 28 12.53 0.44 5.40
CA SER A 28 13.30 1.49 6.08
C SER A 28 13.32 2.80 5.30
N GLU A 29 13.49 2.73 3.99
CA GLU A 29 13.49 3.92 3.12
C GLU A 29 12.11 4.56 3.05
N LEU A 30 11.06 3.71 2.95
CA LEU A 30 9.68 4.17 2.79
C LEU A 30 9.14 4.83 4.06
N PHE A 31 9.36 4.22 5.20
CA PHE A 31 8.77 4.63 6.47
C PHE A 31 9.72 5.32 7.45
N GLY A 32 11.02 5.22 7.23
CA GLY A 32 12.01 5.71 8.18
C GLY A 32 11.90 7.20 8.45
N GLY A 33 11.80 7.59 9.72
CA GLY A 33 11.71 8.98 10.15
C GLY A 33 10.41 9.68 9.79
N LYS A 34 9.40 8.94 9.38
CA LYS A 34 8.10 9.50 8.94
C LYS A 34 6.96 8.92 9.74
N LYS A 35 5.98 9.78 10.04
CA LYS A 35 4.69 9.35 10.58
C LYS A 35 3.78 9.01 9.41
N SER A 36 3.46 7.74 9.22
CA SER A 36 2.73 7.25 8.05
C SER A 36 1.42 6.60 8.43
N VAL A 37 0.42 6.78 7.58
CA VAL A 37 -0.79 5.97 7.59
C VAL A 37 -0.64 4.96 6.46
N LEU A 38 -0.57 3.69 6.81
CA LEU A 38 -0.50 2.58 5.86
C LEU A 38 -1.81 1.83 5.88
N PHE A 39 -2.45 1.69 4.74
CA PHE A 39 -3.57 0.79 4.61
C PHE A 39 -3.31 -0.19 3.47
N ALA A 40 -3.82 -1.39 3.63
CA ALA A 40 -3.65 -2.46 2.66
C ALA A 40 -5.00 -2.93 2.17
N VAL A 41 -5.03 -3.39 0.93
CA VAL A 41 -6.24 -3.91 0.30
C VAL A 41 -5.97 -5.30 -0.26
N PRO A 42 -6.99 -6.16 -0.35
CA PRO A 42 -6.83 -7.50 -0.93
C PRO A 42 -6.40 -7.50 -2.40
N GLY A 43 -6.74 -6.46 -3.15
CA GLY A 43 -6.32 -6.36 -4.53
C GLY A 43 -6.78 -5.06 -5.19
N ALA A 44 -5.91 -4.50 -6.03
CA ALA A 44 -6.25 -3.35 -6.85
C ALA A 44 -7.41 -3.72 -7.77
N PHE A 45 -8.28 -2.75 -8.06
CA PHE A 45 -9.45 -2.91 -8.93
C PHE A 45 -10.53 -3.88 -8.41
N THR A 46 -10.38 -4.45 -7.23
CA THR A 46 -11.44 -5.28 -6.64
C THR A 46 -12.58 -4.37 -6.15
N PRO A 47 -13.86 -4.87 -6.14
CA PRO A 47 -15.00 -3.97 -5.88
C PRO A 47 -14.95 -3.21 -4.55
N GLY A 48 -14.73 -3.88 -3.43
CA GLY A 48 -14.67 -3.21 -2.12
C GLY A 48 -13.54 -2.19 -2.03
N CYS A 49 -12.38 -2.54 -2.58
CA CYS A 49 -11.20 -1.65 -2.57
C CYS A 49 -11.41 -0.43 -3.46
N SER A 50 -11.96 -0.63 -4.66
CA SER A 50 -12.13 0.44 -5.64
C SER A 50 -13.32 1.34 -5.36
N MET A 51 -14.38 0.82 -4.77
CA MET A 51 -15.64 1.55 -4.58
C MET A 51 -15.75 2.21 -3.21
N HIS A 52 -15.09 1.68 -2.19
CA HIS A 52 -15.26 2.15 -0.81
C HIS A 52 -13.95 2.47 -0.10
N HIS A 53 -13.01 1.53 -0.07
CA HIS A 53 -11.81 1.65 0.77
C HIS A 53 -10.89 2.79 0.29
N LEU A 54 -10.40 2.69 -0.93
CA LEU A 54 -9.50 3.69 -1.50
C LEU A 54 -10.17 5.08 -1.62
N PRO A 55 -11.41 5.20 -2.14
CA PRO A 55 -12.05 6.51 -2.21
C PRO A 55 -12.21 7.18 -0.86
N GLY A 56 -12.46 6.44 0.21
CA GLY A 56 -12.55 6.98 1.56
C GLY A 56 -11.25 7.65 1.99
N PHE A 57 -10.10 7.03 1.70
CA PHE A 57 -8.81 7.62 2.00
C PHE A 57 -8.49 8.82 1.11
N ILE A 58 -8.87 8.78 -0.16
CA ILE A 58 -8.69 9.91 -1.07
C ILE A 58 -9.49 11.12 -0.57
N ASP A 59 -10.76 10.91 -0.26
CA ASP A 59 -11.67 11.99 0.18
C ASP A 59 -11.21 12.64 1.48
N ASN A 60 -10.58 11.87 2.36
CA ASN A 60 -10.13 12.36 3.67
C ASN A 60 -8.62 12.62 3.72
N SER A 61 -7.92 12.55 2.59
CA SER A 61 -6.45 12.64 2.57
C SER A 61 -5.92 13.96 3.13
N ASP A 62 -6.55 15.08 2.80
CA ASP A 62 -6.11 16.39 3.29
C ASP A 62 -6.26 16.49 4.81
N GLU A 63 -7.34 15.95 5.35
CA GLU A 63 -7.57 15.93 6.80
C GLU A 63 -6.56 15.03 7.51
N ILE A 64 -6.29 13.85 6.95
CA ILE A 64 -5.31 12.92 7.52
C ILE A 64 -3.93 13.56 7.54
N LEU A 65 -3.48 14.13 6.41
CA LEU A 65 -2.18 14.79 6.32
C LEU A 65 -2.10 16.03 7.20
N GLY A 66 -3.23 16.73 7.37
CA GLY A 66 -3.31 17.90 8.25
C GLY A 66 -3.17 17.59 9.74
N ASN A 67 -3.27 16.33 10.14
CA ASN A 67 -3.12 15.89 11.53
C ASN A 67 -1.69 15.45 11.90
N GLY A 68 -0.70 15.91 11.17
CA GLY A 68 0.70 15.62 11.46
C GLY A 68 1.22 14.32 10.86
N VAL A 69 0.48 13.75 9.92
CA VAL A 69 0.90 12.57 9.18
C VAL A 69 1.74 13.01 7.98
N ASP A 70 2.92 12.42 7.80
CA ASP A 70 3.84 12.81 6.72
C ASP A 70 3.44 12.20 5.38
N GLN A 71 2.83 11.03 5.38
CA GLN A 71 2.43 10.35 4.15
C GLN A 71 1.32 9.34 4.38
N ILE A 72 0.59 9.05 3.31
CA ILE A 72 -0.40 7.96 3.25
C ILE A 72 0.12 6.96 2.23
N VAL A 73 0.15 5.68 2.60
CA VAL A 73 0.64 4.61 1.74
C VAL A 73 -0.46 3.58 1.54
N CYS A 74 -0.75 3.27 0.29
CA CYS A 74 -1.68 2.20 -0.08
C CYS A 74 -0.87 1.02 -0.59
N LEU A 75 -1.10 -0.16 -0.03
CA LEU A 75 -0.34 -1.36 -0.35
C LEU A 75 -1.27 -2.50 -0.75
N SER A 76 -0.86 -3.26 -1.73
CA SER A 76 -1.57 -4.47 -2.13
C SER A 76 -0.57 -5.49 -2.67
N VAL A 77 -0.96 -6.76 -2.69
CA VAL A 77 -0.20 -7.84 -3.31
C VAL A 77 -0.43 -7.79 -4.83
N ASN A 78 0.08 -6.73 -5.42
CA ASN A 78 0.04 -6.45 -6.86
C ASN A 78 1.41 -5.91 -7.26
N ASP A 79 1.71 -5.96 -8.55
CA ASP A 79 2.95 -5.35 -9.06
C ASP A 79 2.83 -3.83 -9.13
N PRO A 80 3.96 -3.10 -9.27
CA PRO A 80 3.94 -1.65 -9.28
C PRO A 80 3.22 -1.04 -10.50
N PHE A 81 3.17 -1.75 -11.62
CA PHE A 81 2.45 -1.27 -12.81
C PHE A 81 0.94 -1.22 -12.54
N VAL A 82 0.40 -2.28 -11.93
CA VAL A 82 -1.01 -2.36 -11.57
C VAL A 82 -1.35 -1.30 -10.52
N MET A 83 -0.50 -1.14 -9.51
CA MET A 83 -0.72 -0.14 -8.47
C MET A 83 -0.72 1.28 -9.02
N ALA A 84 0.19 1.59 -9.93
CA ALA A 84 0.23 2.90 -10.58
C ALA A 84 -1.03 3.14 -11.43
N ALA A 85 -1.45 2.15 -12.20
CA ALA A 85 -2.66 2.24 -13.03
C ALA A 85 -3.91 2.46 -12.18
N TRP A 86 -4.01 1.73 -11.07
CA TRP A 86 -5.14 1.87 -10.15
C TRP A 86 -5.16 3.26 -9.50
N GLY A 87 -3.99 3.75 -9.08
CA GLY A 87 -3.87 5.10 -8.53
C GLY A 87 -4.29 6.17 -9.54
N ASN A 88 -3.86 6.04 -10.79
CA ASN A 88 -4.25 6.97 -11.86
C ASN A 88 -5.75 6.91 -12.15
N ASP A 89 -6.31 5.70 -12.19
CA ASP A 89 -7.75 5.51 -12.41
C ASP A 89 -8.60 6.16 -11.32
N LYS A 90 -8.14 6.09 -10.08
CA LYS A 90 -8.86 6.62 -8.92
C LYS A 90 -8.48 8.06 -8.54
N GLY A 91 -7.51 8.65 -9.22
CA GLY A 91 -7.12 10.04 -8.99
C GLY A 91 -6.39 10.29 -7.68
N THR A 92 -5.51 9.37 -7.26
CA THR A 92 -4.74 9.53 -6.03
C THR A 92 -3.73 10.69 -6.12
N GLY A 93 -3.18 10.95 -7.30
CA GLY A 93 -2.23 12.03 -7.52
C GLY A 93 -1.05 11.98 -6.55
N ASP A 94 -0.73 13.13 -5.96
CA ASP A 94 0.34 13.24 -4.96
C ASP A 94 -0.16 12.99 -3.53
N LYS A 95 -1.43 12.65 -3.35
CA LYS A 95 -2.04 12.50 -2.02
C LYS A 95 -1.59 11.26 -1.29
N MET A 96 -1.22 10.21 -2.00
CA MET A 96 -0.76 8.97 -1.40
C MET A 96 0.20 8.22 -2.32
N LEU A 97 1.02 7.38 -1.71
CA LEU A 97 1.94 6.49 -2.41
C LEU A 97 1.26 5.16 -2.67
N MET A 98 1.30 4.71 -3.92
CA MET A 98 0.75 3.41 -4.33
C MET A 98 1.91 2.43 -4.42
N VAL A 99 1.96 1.47 -3.50
CA VAL A 99 3.09 0.55 -3.34
C VAL A 99 2.66 -0.88 -3.56
N GLY A 100 3.46 -1.63 -4.30
CA GLY A 100 3.20 -3.04 -4.59
C GLY A 100 4.05 -3.97 -3.74
N ASP A 101 3.37 -4.96 -3.15
CA ASP A 101 4.00 -6.10 -2.48
C ASP A 101 3.77 -7.33 -3.37
N GLY A 102 4.25 -7.26 -4.61
CA GLY A 102 3.93 -8.23 -5.66
C GLY A 102 4.28 -9.68 -5.32
N ASN A 103 5.31 -9.89 -4.51
CA ASN A 103 5.73 -11.22 -4.09
C ASN A 103 5.10 -11.66 -2.76
N GLY A 104 4.31 -10.79 -2.13
CA GLY A 104 3.66 -11.10 -0.86
C GLY A 104 4.59 -11.16 0.34
N GLU A 105 5.84 -10.77 0.19
CA GLU A 105 6.85 -10.90 1.25
C GLU A 105 6.54 -10.06 2.48
N PHE A 106 6.12 -8.82 2.28
CA PHE A 106 5.78 -7.92 3.36
C PHE A 106 4.52 -8.38 4.08
N THR A 107 3.49 -8.70 3.31
CA THR A 107 2.22 -9.19 3.84
C THR A 107 2.42 -10.44 4.70
N GLU A 108 3.24 -11.37 4.21
CA GLU A 108 3.54 -12.61 4.92
C GLU A 108 4.37 -12.35 6.18
N ALA A 109 5.37 -11.48 6.09
CA ALA A 109 6.20 -11.10 7.23
C ALA A 109 5.40 -10.44 8.35
N LEU A 110 4.33 -9.70 8.00
CA LEU A 110 3.41 -9.11 8.98
C LEU A 110 2.44 -10.13 9.60
N GLY A 111 2.34 -11.32 9.02
CA GLY A 111 1.36 -12.33 9.44
C GLY A 111 -0.07 -12.01 9.02
N LEU A 112 -0.23 -11.26 7.93
CA LEU A 112 -1.53 -10.78 7.45
C LEU A 112 -1.94 -11.38 6.11
N SER A 113 -1.21 -12.39 5.62
CA SER A 113 -1.54 -13.05 4.37
C SER A 113 -2.84 -13.86 4.49
N MET A 114 -3.56 -13.94 3.40
CA MET A 114 -4.74 -14.79 3.29
C MET A 114 -4.67 -15.60 1.99
N ASP A 115 -5.34 -16.74 2.00
CA ASP A 115 -5.45 -17.56 0.80
C ASP A 115 -6.65 -17.11 -0.04
N GLY A 116 -6.38 -16.40 -1.12
CA GLY A 116 -7.39 -15.94 -2.06
C GLY A 116 -7.50 -16.82 -3.30
N SER A 117 -6.88 -18.02 -3.28
CA SER A 117 -6.84 -18.89 -4.46
C SER A 117 -8.23 -19.29 -4.97
N GLY A 118 -9.23 -19.38 -4.10
CA GLY A 118 -10.60 -19.68 -4.48
C GLY A 118 -11.23 -18.63 -5.42
N PHE A 119 -10.67 -17.44 -5.46
CA PHE A 119 -11.09 -16.34 -6.34
C PHE A 119 -10.04 -15.97 -7.37
N GLY A 120 -8.99 -16.77 -7.49
CA GLY A 120 -7.88 -16.47 -8.39
C GLY A 120 -7.00 -15.32 -7.94
N LEU A 121 -7.00 -15.00 -6.67
CA LEU A 121 -6.24 -13.87 -6.13
C LEU A 121 -4.87 -14.28 -5.54
N GLY A 122 -4.62 -15.57 -5.46
CA GLY A 122 -3.37 -16.07 -4.85
C GLY A 122 -3.37 -16.11 -3.35
#